data_1a5e2ce8ac602c7af6f90e8a010005a9
#
_entry.id   1a5e2ce8ac602c7af6f90e8a010005a9
#
_cell.length_a   1.000
_cell.length_b   1.000
_cell.length_c   1.000
_cell.angle_alpha   90.00
_cell.angle_beta   90.00
_cell.angle_gamma   90.00
#
_symmetry.space_group_name_H-M   'P 1'
#
loop_
_entity.id
_entity.type
_entity.pdbx_description
1 polymer ?
#
loop_
_entity_poly.entity_id
_entity_poly.type
_entity_poly.pdbx_seq_one_letter_code
_entity_poly.pdbx_strand_id
1 'polypeptide(L)'
;MDLSIIIPVYNSENIIEELVKQLNDSVNNISYINSFEIIMINDFSSDKSWEKIKSISKKFEFVKGISFTQNYGQHNAIMVGLEACDGEKVITMDDDLQHSPSSIVGLLNELNKGFDVCYTKYQNRKDPLWKKIGSWVNNLVVCILLKKPYNVYLSPFKAFTKKVVKEMTKYKGSNIYIDALILNASRNISVVPVTHNKRLHGVSNFTLAKSVSIFIRYFSAIIQLALPNIFGKILSKKQQNIISETTFKKK
;
A
#
# COMPACT_ATOMS: atom_id res chain seq x y z
N MET A 1 -0.45 10.38 -16.94
CA MET A 1 -0.64 10.61 -15.49
C MET A 1 0.70 10.58 -14.80
N ASP A 2 1.07 11.63 -14.05
CA ASP A 2 2.39 11.70 -13.42
C ASP A 2 2.45 10.89 -12.12
N LEU A 3 1.35 10.94 -11.34
CA LEU A 3 1.28 10.33 -10.02
C LEU A 3 -0.04 9.59 -9.80
N SER A 4 0.02 8.38 -9.26
CA SER A 4 -1.13 7.68 -8.67
C SER A 4 -0.90 7.44 -7.19
N ILE A 5 -1.91 7.74 -6.36
CA ILE A 5 -1.89 7.48 -4.91
C ILE A 5 -2.93 6.40 -4.62
N ILE A 6 -2.48 5.26 -4.10
CA ILE A 6 -3.32 4.10 -3.81
C ILE A 6 -3.57 4.02 -2.31
N ILE A 7 -4.83 4.00 -1.92
CA ILE A 7 -5.26 4.03 -0.51
C ILE A 7 -6.25 2.89 -0.26
N PRO A 8 -5.82 1.82 0.42
CA PRO A 8 -6.76 0.85 0.99
C PRO A 8 -7.60 1.51 2.08
N VAL A 9 -8.91 1.31 2.04
CA VAL A 9 -9.86 1.93 2.98
C VAL A 9 -10.65 0.84 3.72
N TYR A 10 -10.66 0.93 5.06
CA TYR A 10 -11.47 0.04 5.88
C TYR A 10 -11.99 0.73 7.15
N ASN A 11 -13.31 0.99 7.20
CA ASN A 11 -14.00 1.64 8.31
C ASN A 11 -13.40 3.02 8.68
N SER A 12 -13.33 3.92 7.67
CA SER A 12 -12.64 5.21 7.78
C SER A 12 -13.54 6.39 7.36
N GLU A 13 -14.86 6.27 7.48
CA GLU A 13 -15.85 7.26 7.02
C GLU A 13 -15.59 8.69 7.51
N ASN A 14 -14.98 8.84 8.70
CA ASN A 14 -14.74 10.13 9.33
C ASN A 14 -13.44 10.82 8.87
N ILE A 15 -12.57 10.10 8.13
CA ILE A 15 -11.21 10.57 7.80
C ILE A 15 -11.02 10.81 6.32
N ILE A 16 -11.74 10.08 5.46
CA ILE A 16 -11.54 10.03 4.01
C ILE A 16 -11.55 11.42 3.37
N GLU A 17 -12.51 12.27 3.74
CA GLU A 17 -12.67 13.59 3.12
C GLU A 17 -11.50 14.53 3.46
N GLU A 18 -11.05 14.51 4.71
CA GLU A 18 -9.89 15.27 5.17
C GLU A 18 -8.61 14.75 4.52
N LEU A 19 -8.45 13.43 4.41
CA LEU A 19 -7.30 12.83 3.75
C LEU A 19 -7.20 13.27 2.28
N VAL A 20 -8.30 13.21 1.52
CA VAL A 20 -8.32 13.64 0.12
C VAL A 20 -7.98 15.13 -0.01
N LYS A 21 -8.52 15.98 0.88
CA LYS A 21 -8.21 17.42 0.89
C LYS A 21 -6.71 17.67 1.13
N GLN A 22 -6.13 17.05 2.17
CA GLN A 22 -4.71 17.21 2.47
C GLN A 22 -3.81 16.68 1.36
N LEU A 23 -4.20 15.58 0.70
CA LEU A 23 -3.47 15.04 -0.45
C LEU A 23 -3.53 16.00 -1.64
N ASN A 24 -4.70 16.52 -1.96
CA ASN A 24 -4.88 17.51 -3.02
C ASN A 24 -3.99 18.74 -2.79
N ASP A 25 -4.03 19.29 -1.57
CA ASP A 25 -3.24 20.46 -1.23
C ASP A 25 -1.73 20.15 -1.30
N SER A 26 -1.32 18.98 -0.83
CA SER A 26 0.10 18.57 -0.85
C SER A 26 0.62 18.33 -2.26
N VAL A 27 -0.15 17.69 -3.13
CA VAL A 27 0.27 17.38 -4.50
C VAL A 27 0.29 18.62 -5.38
N ASN A 28 -0.69 19.51 -5.25
CA ASN A 28 -0.74 20.77 -6.01
C ASN A 28 0.44 21.73 -5.69
N ASN A 29 1.09 21.56 -4.54
CA ASN A 29 2.30 22.31 -4.19
C ASN A 29 3.58 21.70 -4.79
N ILE A 30 3.49 20.60 -5.58
CA ILE A 30 4.65 19.97 -6.22
C ILE A 30 4.74 20.42 -7.68
N SER A 31 5.63 21.35 -7.99
CA SER A 31 5.70 22.03 -9.28
C SER A 31 5.94 21.12 -10.50
N TYR A 32 6.47 19.92 -10.32
CA TYR A 32 6.74 18.96 -11.40
C TYR A 32 5.68 17.85 -11.53
N ILE A 33 4.58 17.92 -10.78
CA ILE A 33 3.41 17.03 -10.93
C ILE A 33 2.29 17.84 -11.58
N ASN A 34 1.97 17.53 -12.82
CA ASN A 34 0.90 18.23 -13.58
C ASN A 34 -0.42 17.46 -13.57
N SER A 35 -0.35 16.14 -13.30
CA SER A 35 -1.53 15.29 -13.31
C SER A 35 -1.41 14.19 -12.26
N PHE A 36 -2.46 13.99 -11.47
CA PHE A 36 -2.49 12.92 -10.46
C PHE A 36 -3.87 12.32 -10.31
N GLU A 37 -3.90 11.15 -9.71
CA GLU A 37 -5.12 10.47 -9.30
C GLU A 37 -4.96 9.86 -7.90
N ILE A 38 -6.08 9.77 -7.19
CA ILE A 38 -6.21 9.06 -5.92
C ILE A 38 -7.14 7.88 -6.14
N ILE A 39 -6.66 6.66 -5.94
CA ILE A 39 -7.45 5.44 -6.08
C ILE A 39 -7.70 4.88 -4.67
N MET A 40 -8.96 4.95 -4.25
CA MET A 40 -9.42 4.48 -2.95
C MET A 40 -10.08 3.11 -3.09
N ILE A 41 -9.57 2.11 -2.38
CA ILE A 41 -10.09 0.75 -2.47
C ILE A 41 -10.79 0.39 -1.15
N ASN A 42 -12.12 0.37 -1.17
CA ASN A 42 -12.94 -0.03 -0.05
C ASN A 42 -12.89 -1.55 0.14
N ASP A 43 -12.21 -2.00 1.19
CA ASP A 43 -12.05 -3.42 1.52
C ASP A 43 -13.24 -3.94 2.35
N PHE A 44 -14.48 -3.73 1.81
CA PHE A 44 -15.73 -4.15 2.42
C PHE A 44 -15.96 -3.53 3.81
N SER A 45 -15.90 -2.21 3.90
CA SER A 45 -16.21 -1.47 5.11
C SER A 45 -17.67 -1.67 5.54
N SER A 46 -17.90 -1.75 6.85
CA SER A 46 -19.24 -1.87 7.44
C SER A 46 -19.87 -0.51 7.79
N ASP A 47 -19.08 0.56 7.74
CA ASP A 47 -19.50 1.94 7.92
C ASP A 47 -19.84 2.61 6.57
N LYS A 48 -20.00 3.93 6.55
CA LYS A 48 -20.32 4.71 5.35
C LYS A 48 -19.10 5.07 4.50
N SER A 49 -17.97 4.36 4.64
CA SER A 49 -16.75 4.66 3.86
C SER A 49 -17.00 4.61 2.36
N TRP A 50 -17.74 3.60 1.86
CA TRP A 50 -18.01 3.49 0.44
C TRP A 50 -18.91 4.62 -0.10
N GLU A 51 -19.96 5.01 0.63
CA GLU A 51 -20.82 6.15 0.30
C GLU A 51 -20.02 7.45 0.25
N LYS A 52 -19.09 7.63 1.18
CA LYS A 52 -18.18 8.78 1.20
C LYS A 52 -17.26 8.79 -0.03
N ILE A 53 -16.65 7.66 -0.38
CA ILE A 53 -15.80 7.55 -1.58
C ILE A 53 -16.61 7.89 -2.84
N LYS A 54 -17.83 7.37 -2.98
CA LYS A 54 -18.72 7.71 -4.10
C LYS A 54 -19.06 9.19 -4.18
N SER A 55 -19.32 9.82 -3.04
CA SER A 55 -19.61 11.25 -2.98
C SER A 55 -18.40 12.09 -3.39
N ILE A 56 -17.22 11.74 -2.88
CA ILE A 56 -15.96 12.45 -3.16
C ILE A 56 -15.55 12.28 -4.63
N SER A 57 -15.71 11.09 -5.21
CA SER A 57 -15.37 10.85 -6.63
C SER A 57 -16.30 11.57 -7.62
N LYS A 58 -17.52 11.93 -7.20
CA LYS A 58 -18.40 12.83 -7.99
C LYS A 58 -17.95 14.29 -7.92
N LYS A 59 -17.34 14.69 -6.80
CA LYS A 59 -16.88 16.06 -6.56
C LYS A 59 -15.50 16.34 -7.17
N PHE A 60 -14.63 15.33 -7.18
CA PHE A 60 -13.22 15.44 -7.61
C PHE A 60 -12.93 14.38 -8.67
N GLU A 61 -12.71 14.81 -9.92
CA GLU A 61 -12.42 13.92 -11.06
C GLU A 61 -11.14 13.09 -10.89
N PHE A 62 -10.18 13.59 -10.08
CA PHE A 62 -8.95 12.88 -9.77
C PHE A 62 -9.13 11.77 -8.71
N VAL A 63 -10.33 11.61 -8.12
CA VAL A 63 -10.61 10.55 -7.15
C VAL A 63 -11.37 9.41 -7.81
N LYS A 64 -10.82 8.21 -7.71
CA LYS A 64 -11.42 6.96 -8.20
C LYS A 64 -11.68 6.02 -7.03
N GLY A 65 -12.84 5.38 -7.02
CA GLY A 65 -13.23 4.41 -6.00
C GLY A 65 -13.43 3.01 -6.57
N ILE A 66 -12.98 2.00 -5.83
CA ILE A 66 -13.21 0.58 -6.09
C ILE A 66 -13.73 -0.05 -4.81
N SER A 67 -14.81 -0.86 -4.88
CA SER A 67 -15.33 -1.58 -3.71
C SER A 67 -15.26 -3.07 -3.90
N PHE A 68 -14.92 -3.79 -2.85
CA PHE A 68 -14.83 -5.24 -2.82
C PHE A 68 -16.15 -5.90 -2.40
N THR A 69 -16.34 -7.17 -2.79
CA THR A 69 -17.49 -8.00 -2.41
C THR A 69 -17.42 -8.53 -0.99
N GLN A 70 -16.21 -8.63 -0.41
CA GLN A 70 -15.92 -9.01 0.97
C GLN A 70 -14.55 -8.48 1.37
N ASN A 71 -14.16 -8.59 2.64
CA ASN A 71 -12.83 -8.17 3.11
C ASN A 71 -11.75 -9.15 2.62
N TYR A 72 -10.89 -8.68 1.72
CA TYR A 72 -9.76 -9.44 1.17
C TYR A 72 -8.41 -9.04 1.78
N GLY A 73 -8.38 -7.94 2.53
CA GLY A 73 -7.20 -7.40 3.21
C GLY A 73 -6.38 -6.43 2.36
N GLN A 74 -5.60 -5.61 3.06
CA GLN A 74 -4.86 -4.47 2.53
C GLN A 74 -4.00 -4.79 1.30
N HIS A 75 -3.28 -5.93 1.28
CA HIS A 75 -2.42 -6.27 0.15
C HIS A 75 -3.18 -6.56 -1.15
N ASN A 76 -4.37 -7.16 -1.05
CA ASN A 76 -5.25 -7.33 -2.20
C ASN A 76 -5.80 -5.98 -2.67
N ALA A 77 -6.18 -5.10 -1.74
CA ALA A 77 -6.62 -3.76 -2.08
C ALA A 77 -5.54 -2.96 -2.81
N ILE A 78 -4.30 -2.98 -2.31
CA ILE A 78 -3.17 -2.35 -3.00
C ILE A 78 -2.97 -2.95 -4.40
N MET A 79 -2.99 -4.28 -4.55
CA MET A 79 -2.79 -4.92 -5.87
C MET A 79 -3.85 -4.48 -6.88
N VAL A 80 -5.13 -4.44 -6.47
CA VAL A 80 -6.21 -3.97 -7.35
C VAL A 80 -6.02 -2.49 -7.72
N GLY A 81 -5.57 -1.66 -6.78
CA GLY A 81 -5.19 -0.28 -7.05
C GLY A 81 -4.03 -0.17 -8.06
N LEU A 82 -3.01 -1.04 -7.94
CA LEU A 82 -1.88 -1.11 -8.88
C LEU A 82 -2.29 -1.55 -10.29
N GLU A 83 -3.28 -2.45 -10.40
CA GLU A 83 -3.82 -2.87 -11.70
C GLU A 83 -4.70 -1.78 -12.34
N ALA A 84 -5.20 -0.82 -11.57
CA ALA A 84 -6.07 0.27 -12.01
C ALA A 84 -5.36 1.60 -12.23
N CYS A 85 -4.10 1.75 -11.79
CA CYS A 85 -3.39 3.02 -11.81
C CYS A 85 -2.73 3.31 -13.17
N ASP A 86 -2.71 4.60 -13.53
CA ASP A 86 -2.12 5.10 -14.79
C ASP A 86 -0.79 5.88 -14.57
N GLY A 87 -0.41 6.17 -13.30
CA GLY A 87 0.72 7.04 -12.95
C GLY A 87 2.10 6.47 -13.32
N GLU A 88 3.02 7.36 -13.74
CA GLU A 88 4.43 7.01 -13.94
C GLU A 88 5.14 6.76 -12.60
N LYS A 89 4.68 7.44 -11.54
CA LYS A 89 5.07 7.22 -10.16
C LYS A 89 3.84 6.80 -9.36
N VAL A 90 4.01 5.87 -8.45
CA VAL A 90 2.91 5.34 -7.64
C VAL A 90 3.29 5.41 -6.17
N ILE A 91 2.36 5.87 -5.36
CA ILE A 91 2.48 5.92 -3.90
C ILE A 91 1.41 5.02 -3.30
N THR A 92 1.77 4.25 -2.29
CA THR A 92 0.79 3.60 -1.40
C THR A 92 0.87 4.22 -0.02
N MET A 93 -0.27 4.41 0.63
CA MET A 93 -0.35 4.90 2.02
C MET A 93 -1.63 4.40 2.69
N ASP A 94 -1.62 4.41 4.02
CA ASP A 94 -2.80 4.08 4.83
C ASP A 94 -3.78 5.26 4.88
N ASP A 95 -5.04 4.98 5.24
CA ASP A 95 -6.15 5.94 5.29
C ASP A 95 -6.28 6.67 6.64
N ASP A 96 -5.35 6.49 7.59
CA ASP A 96 -5.48 6.91 9.00
C ASP A 96 -4.83 8.26 9.36
N LEU A 97 -4.31 9.01 8.37
CA LEU A 97 -3.60 10.29 8.55
C LEU A 97 -2.35 10.22 9.46
N GLN A 98 -1.86 9.02 9.79
CA GLN A 98 -0.60 8.89 10.52
C GLN A 98 0.61 9.29 9.67
N HIS A 99 0.46 9.22 8.36
CA HIS A 99 1.44 9.67 7.37
C HIS A 99 1.08 11.08 6.91
N SER A 100 1.98 12.02 7.11
CA SER A 100 1.76 13.38 6.60
C SER A 100 1.79 13.37 5.07
N PRO A 101 0.71 13.81 4.38
CA PRO A 101 0.73 13.97 2.93
C PRO A 101 1.89 14.81 2.40
N SER A 102 2.38 15.78 3.18
CA SER A 102 3.56 16.59 2.81
C SER A 102 4.85 15.76 2.62
N SER A 103 4.92 14.56 3.20
CA SER A 103 6.06 13.66 3.04
C SER A 103 6.14 13.01 1.65
N ILE A 104 5.09 13.14 0.82
CA ILE A 104 5.04 12.68 -0.58
C ILE A 104 6.21 13.26 -1.39
N VAL A 105 6.53 14.54 -1.19
CA VAL A 105 7.64 15.21 -1.88
C VAL A 105 8.96 14.48 -1.68
N GLY A 106 9.26 14.08 -0.44
CA GLY A 106 10.48 13.34 -0.12
C GLY A 106 10.58 12.00 -0.87
N LEU A 107 9.48 11.25 -0.93
CA LEU A 107 9.41 9.98 -1.67
C LEU A 107 9.63 10.18 -3.18
N LEU A 108 8.95 11.17 -3.76
CA LEU A 108 9.04 11.48 -5.20
C LEU A 108 10.42 11.97 -5.59
N ASN A 109 11.08 12.74 -4.73
CA ASN A 109 12.45 13.21 -4.96
C ASN A 109 13.45 12.05 -5.05
N GLU A 110 13.29 11.00 -4.24
CA GLU A 110 14.14 9.81 -4.35
C GLU A 110 13.92 9.07 -5.68
N LEU A 111 12.67 8.94 -6.13
CA LEU A 111 12.41 8.37 -7.46
C LEU A 111 13.01 9.24 -8.58
N ASN A 112 12.99 10.58 -8.43
CA ASN A 112 13.62 11.50 -9.40
C ASN A 112 15.16 11.38 -9.43
N LYS A 113 15.79 10.93 -8.33
CA LYS A 113 17.23 10.61 -8.29
C LYS A 113 17.59 9.30 -8.99
N GLY A 114 16.58 8.56 -9.50
CA GLY A 114 16.79 7.30 -10.22
C GLY A 114 16.61 6.04 -9.38
N PHE A 115 16.11 6.14 -8.14
CA PHE A 115 15.68 4.96 -7.38
C PHE A 115 14.37 4.42 -7.95
N ASP A 116 14.24 3.10 -7.99
CA ASP A 116 13.01 2.43 -8.45
C ASP A 116 11.95 2.37 -7.35
N VAL A 117 12.39 2.32 -6.08
CA VAL A 117 11.54 2.20 -4.87
C VAL A 117 12.04 3.12 -3.78
N CYS A 118 11.13 3.78 -3.07
CA CYS A 118 11.45 4.52 -1.86
C CYS A 118 10.51 4.12 -0.73
N TYR A 119 11.07 3.63 0.38
CA TYR A 119 10.35 3.37 1.62
C TYR A 119 10.48 4.53 2.58
N THR A 120 9.50 4.69 3.48
CA THR A 120 9.63 5.61 4.60
C THR A 120 10.17 4.89 5.83
N LYS A 121 10.95 5.61 6.65
CA LYS A 121 11.42 5.16 7.96
C LYS A 121 10.94 6.14 9.02
N TYR A 122 10.18 5.65 9.99
CA TYR A 122 9.67 6.48 11.07
C TYR A 122 10.78 6.90 12.03
N GLN A 123 10.84 8.21 12.31
CA GLN A 123 11.67 8.73 13.38
C GLN A 123 10.94 8.59 14.72
N ASN A 124 11.65 8.20 15.78
CA ASN A 124 11.16 8.18 17.18
C ASN A 124 9.96 7.24 17.48
N ARG A 125 9.89 6.07 16.84
CA ARG A 125 8.86 5.08 17.15
C ARG A 125 9.06 4.49 18.56
N LYS A 126 8.11 4.76 19.47
CA LYS A 126 8.08 4.22 20.84
C LYS A 126 7.28 2.92 20.87
N ASP A 127 7.85 1.81 20.39
CA ASP A 127 7.20 0.50 20.48
C ASP A 127 7.56 -0.22 21.80
N PRO A 128 6.61 -0.97 22.39
CA PRO A 128 6.89 -1.89 23.50
C PRO A 128 7.92 -2.97 23.09
N LEU A 129 8.72 -3.45 24.05
CA LEU A 129 9.81 -4.42 23.81
C LEU A 129 9.36 -5.69 23.06
N TRP A 130 8.21 -6.26 23.42
CA TRP A 130 7.68 -7.46 22.75
C TRP A 130 7.33 -7.22 21.26
N LYS A 131 6.85 -6.01 20.90
CA LYS A 131 6.65 -5.64 19.48
C LYS A 131 7.99 -5.49 18.75
N LYS A 132 9.01 -4.98 19.43
CA LYS A 132 10.37 -4.86 18.84
C LYS A 132 10.97 -6.24 18.55
N ILE A 133 10.82 -7.21 19.45
CA ILE A 133 11.33 -8.58 19.27
C ILE A 133 10.58 -9.26 18.10
N GLY A 134 9.25 -9.20 18.06
CA GLY A 134 8.45 -9.75 16.95
C GLY A 134 8.80 -9.11 15.61
N SER A 135 8.97 -7.80 15.59
CA SER A 135 9.40 -7.06 14.39
C SER A 135 10.82 -7.44 13.95
N TRP A 136 11.74 -7.67 14.89
CA TRP A 136 13.11 -8.09 14.61
C TRP A 136 13.15 -9.49 13.98
N VAL A 137 12.44 -10.46 14.56
CA VAL A 137 12.33 -11.83 14.01
C VAL A 137 11.74 -11.80 12.60
N ASN A 138 10.63 -11.08 12.40
CA ASN A 138 10.01 -10.92 11.08
C ASN A 138 10.99 -10.29 10.09
N ASN A 139 11.69 -9.23 10.50
CA ASN A 139 12.70 -8.56 9.67
C ASN A 139 13.81 -9.53 9.26
N LEU A 140 14.31 -10.35 10.18
CA LEU A 140 15.36 -11.35 9.92
C LEU A 140 14.90 -12.38 8.89
N VAL A 141 13.68 -12.93 9.06
CA VAL A 141 13.08 -13.89 8.11
C VAL A 141 12.97 -13.28 6.71
N VAL A 142 12.44 -12.04 6.60
CA VAL A 142 12.30 -11.34 5.33
C VAL A 142 13.67 -11.02 4.71
N CYS A 143 14.68 -10.65 5.52
CA CYS A 143 16.04 -10.43 5.03
C CYS A 143 16.66 -11.70 4.44
N ILE A 144 16.46 -12.85 5.06
CA ILE A 144 17.03 -14.13 4.61
C ILE A 144 16.27 -14.61 3.34
N LEU A 145 14.95 -14.71 3.40
CA LEU A 145 14.14 -15.32 2.34
C LEU A 145 14.04 -14.43 1.09
N LEU A 146 13.89 -13.13 1.26
CA LEU A 146 13.74 -12.18 0.16
C LEU A 146 15.03 -11.40 -0.14
N LYS A 147 16.15 -11.71 0.53
CA LYS A 147 17.43 -10.97 0.39
C LYS A 147 17.24 -9.45 0.55
N LYS A 148 16.34 -9.04 1.46
CA LYS A 148 16.04 -7.63 1.74
C LYS A 148 17.26 -6.94 2.36
N PRO A 149 17.65 -5.71 1.96
CA PRO A 149 18.66 -4.94 2.68
C PRO A 149 18.24 -4.73 4.14
N TYR A 150 19.15 -4.99 5.08
CA TYR A 150 18.85 -4.97 6.53
C TYR A 150 18.34 -3.60 7.02
N ASN A 151 18.83 -2.52 6.44
CA ASN A 151 18.50 -1.14 6.79
C ASN A 151 17.14 -0.65 6.24
N VAL A 152 16.47 -1.42 5.36
CA VAL A 152 15.17 -1.07 4.82
C VAL A 152 14.07 -1.51 5.78
N TYR A 153 13.23 -0.56 6.20
CA TYR A 153 11.99 -0.81 6.92
C TYR A 153 10.84 -0.88 5.93
N LEU A 154 10.10 -1.99 5.90
CA LEU A 154 8.96 -2.19 4.99
C LEU A 154 7.74 -1.45 5.53
N SER A 155 7.65 -0.17 5.24
CA SER A 155 6.52 0.69 5.66
C SER A 155 5.34 0.58 4.68
N PRO A 156 4.09 0.81 5.12
CA PRO A 156 2.94 0.93 4.23
C PRO A 156 3.03 2.18 3.34
N PHE A 157 3.64 3.26 3.82
CA PHE A 157 3.86 4.49 3.07
C PHE A 157 5.16 4.40 2.27
N LYS A 158 5.03 4.21 0.97
CA LYS A 158 6.14 3.98 0.04
C LYS A 158 5.79 4.46 -1.36
N ALA A 159 6.82 4.71 -2.15
CA ALA A 159 6.68 5.07 -3.56
C ALA A 159 7.48 4.13 -4.45
N PHE A 160 7.04 3.95 -5.69
CA PHE A 160 7.73 3.17 -6.70
C PHE A 160 7.39 3.63 -8.11
N THR A 161 8.26 3.31 -9.05
CA THR A 161 8.10 3.64 -10.46
C THR A 161 7.10 2.72 -11.15
N LYS A 162 6.52 3.15 -12.26
CA LYS A 162 5.66 2.34 -13.12
C LYS A 162 6.33 1.04 -13.59
N LYS A 163 7.65 1.06 -13.76
CA LYS A 163 8.43 -0.14 -14.06
C LYS A 163 8.22 -1.22 -13.00
N VAL A 164 8.29 -0.86 -11.72
CA VAL A 164 8.05 -1.77 -10.58
C VAL A 164 6.59 -2.25 -10.58
N VAL A 165 5.63 -1.37 -10.81
CA VAL A 165 4.20 -1.73 -10.93
C VAL A 165 3.98 -2.78 -11.99
N LYS A 166 4.55 -2.59 -13.20
CA LYS A 166 4.43 -3.55 -14.31
C LYS A 166 4.95 -4.94 -13.94
N GLU A 167 6.04 -5.02 -13.18
CA GLU A 167 6.57 -6.31 -12.72
C GLU A 167 5.67 -6.94 -11.64
N MET A 168 5.20 -6.14 -10.68
CA MET A 168 4.32 -6.63 -9.62
C MET A 168 2.99 -7.17 -10.15
N THR A 169 2.37 -6.49 -11.11
CA THR A 169 1.07 -6.87 -11.68
C THR A 169 1.10 -8.11 -12.59
N LYS A 170 2.31 -8.61 -12.94
CA LYS A 170 2.46 -9.93 -13.57
C LYS A 170 2.12 -11.08 -12.61
N TYR A 171 2.19 -10.86 -11.31
CA TYR A 171 1.86 -11.87 -10.31
C TYR A 171 0.35 -12.16 -10.31
N LYS A 172 0.00 -13.43 -10.48
CA LYS A 172 -1.40 -13.90 -10.57
C LYS A 172 -1.76 -14.90 -9.46
N GLY A 173 -0.92 -15.03 -8.45
CA GLY A 173 -1.19 -15.89 -7.30
C GLY A 173 -2.23 -15.29 -6.35
N SER A 174 -2.83 -16.13 -5.50
CA SER A 174 -3.86 -15.71 -4.53
C SER A 174 -3.31 -15.09 -3.25
N ASN A 175 -2.08 -15.44 -2.88
CA ASN A 175 -1.45 -14.94 -1.65
C ASN A 175 -0.55 -13.75 -1.97
N ILE A 176 -1.12 -12.55 -1.90
CA ILE A 176 -0.41 -11.33 -2.23
C ILE A 176 0.31 -10.79 -0.98
N TYR A 177 1.63 -10.59 -1.11
CA TYR A 177 2.45 -9.82 -0.18
C TYR A 177 3.22 -8.75 -0.94
N ILE A 178 2.72 -7.53 -0.89
CA ILE A 178 3.18 -6.41 -1.72
C ILE A 178 4.69 -6.18 -1.58
N ASP A 179 5.24 -6.21 -0.36
CA ASP A 179 6.66 -5.94 -0.16
C ASP A 179 7.56 -7.03 -0.76
N ALA A 180 7.11 -8.29 -0.77
CA ALA A 180 7.82 -9.36 -1.46
C ALA A 180 7.82 -9.17 -2.98
N LEU A 181 6.69 -8.72 -3.55
CA LEU A 181 6.59 -8.41 -4.98
C LEU A 181 7.49 -7.22 -5.35
N ILE A 182 7.52 -6.15 -4.53
CA ILE A 182 8.42 -5.02 -4.71
C ILE A 182 9.88 -5.48 -4.71
N LEU A 183 10.28 -6.24 -3.68
CA LEU A 183 11.65 -6.74 -3.55
C LEU A 183 12.05 -7.71 -4.69
N ASN A 184 11.10 -8.41 -5.28
CA ASN A 184 11.35 -9.24 -6.46
C ASN A 184 11.47 -8.39 -7.75
N ALA A 185 10.72 -7.28 -7.84
CA ALA A 185 10.69 -6.40 -9.00
C ALA A 185 11.93 -5.49 -9.09
N SER A 186 12.42 -4.98 -7.96
CA SER A 186 13.63 -4.13 -7.94
C SER A 186 14.38 -4.18 -6.61
N ARG A 187 15.70 -4.01 -6.71
CA ARG A 187 16.64 -3.87 -5.58
C ARG A 187 17.20 -2.45 -5.46
N ASN A 188 16.87 -1.57 -6.39
CA ASN A 188 17.28 -0.17 -6.37
C ASN A 188 16.35 0.62 -5.45
N ILE A 189 16.64 0.53 -4.13
CA ILE A 189 15.77 0.98 -3.04
C ILE A 189 16.41 2.12 -2.27
N SER A 190 15.67 3.19 -2.04
CA SER A 190 15.99 4.29 -1.12
C SER A 190 15.08 4.28 0.12
N VAL A 191 15.48 5.05 1.13
CA VAL A 191 14.73 5.20 2.38
C VAL A 191 14.73 6.66 2.81
N VAL A 192 13.55 7.23 3.05
CA VAL A 192 13.37 8.61 3.53
C VAL A 192 12.84 8.61 4.96
N PRO A 193 13.47 9.38 5.87
CA PRO A 193 12.93 9.55 7.21
C PRO A 193 11.65 10.41 7.16
N VAL A 194 10.62 9.97 7.88
CA VAL A 194 9.35 10.70 8.00
C VAL A 194 8.90 10.80 9.44
N THR A 195 8.18 11.87 9.75
CA THR A 195 7.52 12.01 11.06
C THR A 195 6.25 11.16 11.07
N HIS A 196 6.02 10.46 12.17
CA HIS A 196 4.81 9.68 12.39
C HIS A 196 3.87 10.44 13.30
N ASN A 197 2.71 10.82 12.80
CA ASN A 197 1.68 11.49 13.58
C ASN A 197 0.92 10.50 14.46
N LYS A 198 0.34 10.99 15.55
CA LYS A 198 -0.60 10.18 16.32
C LYS A 198 -1.85 9.93 15.47
N ARG A 199 -2.40 8.71 15.54
CA ARG A 199 -3.68 8.38 14.90
C ARG A 199 -4.76 9.31 15.42
N LEU A 200 -5.49 9.98 14.53
CA LEU A 200 -6.55 10.92 14.88
C LEU A 200 -7.82 10.21 15.34
N HIS A 201 -8.14 9.06 14.75
CA HIS A 201 -9.33 8.25 15.05
C HIS A 201 -9.03 6.76 14.95
N GLY A 202 -9.79 5.95 15.70
CA GLY A 202 -9.76 4.49 15.67
C GLY A 202 -8.85 3.82 16.71
N VAL A 203 -9.25 2.61 17.10
CA VAL A 203 -8.49 1.74 18.02
C VAL A 203 -7.74 0.72 17.17
N SER A 204 -6.48 0.43 17.52
CA SER A 204 -5.71 -0.62 16.84
C SER A 204 -6.36 -1.99 17.10
N ASN A 205 -6.98 -2.57 16.06
CA ASN A 205 -7.57 -3.92 16.10
C ASN A 205 -6.52 -5.05 16.05
N PHE A 206 -5.25 -4.75 16.30
CA PHE A 206 -4.17 -5.73 16.28
C PHE A 206 -4.10 -6.51 17.59
N THR A 207 -4.64 -7.74 17.58
CA THR A 207 -4.44 -8.73 18.64
C THR A 207 -3.26 -9.64 18.30
N LEU A 208 -2.67 -10.29 19.33
CA LEU A 208 -1.57 -11.25 19.14
C LEU A 208 -1.96 -12.38 18.19
N ALA A 209 -3.19 -12.92 18.32
CA ALA A 209 -3.72 -13.98 17.45
C ALA A 209 -3.82 -13.52 15.98
N LYS A 210 -4.31 -12.29 15.73
CA LYS A 210 -4.31 -11.70 14.37
C LYS A 210 -2.89 -11.54 13.83
N SER A 211 -1.95 -11.13 14.65
CA SER A 211 -0.54 -10.97 14.23
C SER A 211 0.09 -12.29 13.80
N VAL A 212 -0.17 -13.38 14.53
CA VAL A 212 0.31 -14.73 14.16
C VAL A 212 -0.33 -15.23 12.87
N SER A 213 -1.65 -15.08 12.72
CA SER A 213 -2.36 -15.46 11.48
C SER A 213 -1.84 -14.70 10.26
N ILE A 214 -1.62 -13.40 10.38
CA ILE A 214 -1.04 -12.54 9.34
C ILE A 214 0.39 -13.00 9.02
N PHE A 215 1.20 -13.31 10.03
CA PHE A 215 2.56 -13.81 9.84
C PHE A 215 2.58 -15.13 9.05
N ILE A 216 1.74 -16.12 9.39
CA ILE A 216 1.63 -17.38 8.66
C ILE A 216 1.23 -17.15 7.19
N ARG A 217 0.28 -16.26 6.96
CA ARG A 217 -0.20 -15.91 5.62
C ARG A 217 0.89 -15.24 4.77
N TYR A 218 1.66 -14.31 5.34
CA TYR A 218 2.78 -13.66 4.65
C TYR A 218 3.96 -14.60 4.45
N PHE A 219 4.24 -15.45 5.43
CA PHE A 219 5.28 -16.47 5.33
C PHE A 219 5.00 -17.43 4.17
N SER A 220 3.75 -17.89 4.00
CA SER A 220 3.37 -18.71 2.85
C SER A 220 3.55 -17.99 1.51
N ALA A 221 3.20 -16.70 1.43
CA ALA A 221 3.42 -15.89 0.23
C ALA A 221 4.92 -15.70 -0.08
N ILE A 222 5.74 -15.48 0.95
CA ILE A 222 7.19 -15.33 0.82
C ILE A 222 7.82 -16.64 0.30
N ILE A 223 7.43 -17.78 0.87
CA ILE A 223 7.92 -19.09 0.42
C ILE A 223 7.51 -19.36 -1.03
N GLN A 224 6.27 -19.06 -1.40
CA GLN A 224 5.78 -19.21 -2.76
C GLN A 224 6.59 -18.39 -3.79
N LEU A 225 6.98 -17.18 -3.42
CA LEU A 225 7.82 -16.32 -4.28
C LEU A 225 9.29 -16.75 -4.29
N ALA A 226 9.80 -17.23 -3.15
CA ALA A 226 11.19 -17.69 -3.04
C ALA A 226 11.44 -19.05 -3.70
N LEU A 227 10.42 -19.92 -3.74
CA LEU A 227 10.50 -21.29 -4.27
C LEU A 227 9.36 -21.59 -5.27
N PRO A 228 9.28 -20.87 -6.41
CA PRO A 228 8.17 -20.97 -7.35
C PRO A 228 8.00 -22.37 -7.96
N ASN A 229 9.09 -23.11 -8.13
CA ASN A 229 9.07 -24.46 -8.70
C ASN A 229 8.42 -25.51 -7.79
N ILE A 230 8.39 -25.29 -6.48
CA ILE A 230 7.85 -26.24 -5.49
C ILE A 230 6.36 -25.95 -5.22
N PHE A 231 5.99 -24.67 -5.13
CA PHE A 231 4.68 -24.23 -4.65
C PHE A 231 3.79 -23.56 -5.71
N GLY A 232 4.34 -23.18 -6.88
CA GLY A 232 3.62 -22.42 -7.90
C GLY A 232 2.39 -23.10 -8.50
N LYS A 233 2.31 -24.45 -8.47
CA LYS A 233 1.16 -25.22 -8.99
C LYS A 233 0.04 -25.45 -7.96
N ILE A 234 0.32 -25.32 -6.67
CA ILE A 234 -0.61 -25.75 -5.60
C ILE A 234 -1.62 -24.64 -5.23
N LEU A 235 -1.32 -23.37 -5.50
CA LEU A 235 -2.08 -22.25 -4.94
C LEU A 235 -2.62 -21.24 -5.98
N SER A 236 -2.71 -21.59 -7.24
CA SER A 236 -3.18 -20.69 -8.32
C SER A 236 -4.71 -20.64 -8.47
N LYS A 237 -5.49 -20.55 -7.41
CA LYS A 237 -6.89 -20.16 -7.52
C LYS A 237 -6.98 -18.66 -7.68
N LYS A 238 -7.12 -18.19 -8.94
CA LYS A 238 -7.47 -16.81 -9.25
C LYS A 238 -8.75 -16.45 -8.48
N GLN A 239 -8.70 -15.43 -7.65
CA GLN A 239 -9.91 -14.90 -7.02
C GLN A 239 -10.74 -14.21 -8.13
N GLN A 240 -11.78 -14.90 -8.61
CA GLN A 240 -12.74 -14.32 -9.56
C GLN A 240 -13.75 -13.47 -8.79
N ASN A 241 -14.13 -12.31 -9.36
CA ASN A 241 -15.19 -11.42 -8.84
C ASN A 241 -14.90 -10.76 -7.47
N ILE A 242 -13.69 -10.22 -7.30
CA ILE A 242 -13.31 -9.46 -6.08
C ILE A 242 -14.07 -8.12 -6.01
N ILE A 243 -14.26 -7.47 -7.16
CA ILE A 243 -14.81 -6.11 -7.24
C ILE A 243 -16.32 -6.15 -7.34
N SER A 244 -17.02 -5.43 -6.45
CA SER A 244 -18.47 -5.26 -6.47
C SER A 244 -18.89 -4.02 -7.29
N GLU A 245 -18.17 -2.91 -7.13
CA GLU A 245 -18.54 -1.62 -7.72
C GLU A 245 -17.30 -0.76 -8.00
N THR A 246 -17.39 0.13 -9.02
CA THR A 246 -16.37 1.14 -9.30
C THR A 246 -17.04 2.48 -9.59
N THR A 247 -16.38 3.60 -9.25
CA THR A 247 -16.88 4.96 -9.54
C THR A 247 -16.44 5.48 -10.91
N PHE A 248 -15.68 4.69 -11.67
CA PHE A 248 -15.15 5.02 -13.01
C PHE A 248 -15.26 3.82 -13.95
N LYS A 249 -15.22 4.07 -15.26
CA LYS A 249 -15.16 3.00 -16.27
C LYS A 249 -13.75 2.42 -16.32
N LYS A 250 -13.62 1.11 -16.18
CA LYS A 250 -12.35 0.43 -16.48
C LYS A 250 -12.05 0.55 -17.98
N LYS A 251 -10.81 0.92 -18.29
CA LYS A 251 -10.29 0.88 -19.67
C LYS A 251 -10.10 -0.55 -20.12
#